data_7735018335dcd2b816fa5397d5efdb43
#
_entry.id   7735018335dcd2b816fa5397d5efdb43
#
_cell.length_a   1.000
_cell.length_b   1.000
_cell.length_c   1.000
_cell.angle_alpha   90.00
_cell.angle_beta   90.00
_cell.angle_gamma   90.00
#
_symmetry.space_group_name_H-M   'P 1'
#
loop_
_entity.id
_entity.type
_entity.pdbx_description
1 polymer ?
#
loop_
_entity_poly.entity_id
_entity_poly.type
_entity_poly.pdbx_seq_one_letter_code
_entity_poly.pdbx_strand_id
1 'polypeptide(L)'
;MPGCGVLTAAKILGETAGIDRFTSKDAYARHNGTAPLPVWSSNKARHRLSRTGNRQLNAALHRIALTQARCHPEAKTMIARRRANGDGGMEALRVLKRRLSDVIYRALHTDLQSKVINAAA
;
A
#
# COMPACT_ATOMS: atom_id res chain seq x y z
N MET A 1 4.34 0.34 -12.63
CA MET A 1 4.37 -0.58 -11.47
C MET A 1 3.90 -1.95 -11.89
N PRO A 2 4.75 -2.98 -11.80
CA PRO A 2 4.32 -4.34 -12.14
C PRO A 2 3.11 -4.77 -11.31
N GLY A 3 2.15 -5.42 -11.95
CA GLY A 3 0.92 -5.86 -11.30
C GLY A 3 -0.17 -4.80 -11.19
N CYS A 4 0.09 -3.57 -11.59
CA CYS A 4 -0.88 -2.50 -11.56
C CYS A 4 -1.33 -2.16 -12.98
N GLY A 5 -2.45 -2.73 -13.40
CA GLY A 5 -3.07 -2.40 -14.68
C GLY A 5 -3.90 -1.13 -14.61
N VAL A 6 -4.48 -0.74 -15.73
CA VAL A 6 -5.27 0.49 -15.85
C VAL A 6 -6.46 0.50 -14.88
N LEU A 7 -7.18 -0.62 -14.77
CA LEU A 7 -8.36 -0.70 -13.88
C LEU A 7 -7.96 -0.61 -12.41
N THR A 8 -6.86 -1.25 -12.03
CA THR A 8 -6.35 -1.19 -10.66
C THR A 8 -5.89 0.22 -10.31
N ALA A 9 -5.17 0.87 -11.24
CA ALA A 9 -4.74 2.26 -11.06
C ALA A 9 -5.92 3.20 -10.91
N ALA A 10 -6.95 3.05 -11.74
CA ALA A 10 -8.17 3.86 -11.64
C ALA A 10 -8.87 3.67 -10.29
N LYS A 11 -8.92 2.45 -9.79
CA LYS A 11 -9.49 2.15 -8.49
C LYS A 11 -8.72 2.80 -7.35
N ILE A 12 -7.39 2.72 -7.41
CA ILE A 12 -6.53 3.38 -6.40
C ILE A 12 -6.76 4.88 -6.38
N LEU A 13 -6.79 5.51 -7.55
CA LEU A 13 -7.03 6.95 -7.64
C LEU A 13 -8.40 7.34 -7.10
N GLY A 14 -9.45 6.61 -7.49
CA GLY A 14 -10.81 6.87 -7.05
C GLY A 14 -10.98 6.68 -5.55
N GLU A 15 -10.46 5.62 -4.99
CA GLU A 15 -10.58 5.31 -3.56
C GLU A 15 -9.68 6.19 -2.69
N THR A 16 -8.56 6.68 -3.23
CA THR A 16 -7.69 7.63 -2.52
C THR A 16 -8.34 9.00 -2.40
N ALA A 17 -9.06 9.43 -3.43
CA ALA A 17 -9.83 10.68 -3.44
C ALA A 17 -9.01 11.93 -3.05
N GLY A 18 -7.80 12.01 -3.58
CA GLY A 18 -6.89 13.11 -3.31
C GLY A 18 -5.84 12.77 -2.26
N ILE A 19 -4.60 12.71 -2.70
CA ILE A 19 -3.48 12.30 -1.82
C ILE A 19 -3.15 13.38 -0.80
N ASP A 20 -3.49 14.63 -1.08
CA ASP A 20 -3.21 15.78 -0.22
C ASP A 20 -3.99 15.77 1.10
N ARG A 21 -5.06 14.98 1.19
CA ARG A 21 -5.79 14.82 2.46
C ARG A 21 -5.05 13.97 3.50
N PHE A 22 -3.96 13.31 3.10
CA PHE A 22 -3.14 12.51 4.01
C PHE A 22 -1.89 13.30 4.40
N THR A 23 -1.62 13.36 5.70
CA THR A 23 -0.48 14.12 6.25
C THR A 23 0.86 13.43 6.05
N SER A 24 0.86 12.10 5.85
CA SER A 24 2.08 11.32 5.70
C SER A 24 1.79 9.99 5.01
N LYS A 25 2.86 9.31 4.59
CA LYS A 25 2.75 7.94 4.06
C LYS A 25 2.18 6.98 5.11
N ASP A 26 2.46 7.23 6.39
CA ASP A 26 1.94 6.41 7.48
C ASP A 26 0.43 6.57 7.64
N ALA A 27 -0.07 7.80 7.51
CA ALA A 27 -1.51 8.07 7.52
C ALA A 27 -2.21 7.37 6.34
N TYR A 28 -1.61 7.41 5.16
CA TYR A 28 -2.14 6.70 3.99
C TYR A 28 -2.16 5.19 4.20
N ALA A 29 -1.09 4.63 4.77
CA ALA A 29 -1.02 3.21 5.08
C ALA A 29 -2.06 2.77 6.10
N ARG A 30 -2.34 3.59 7.09
CA ARG A 30 -3.45 3.31 8.05
C ARG A 30 -4.79 3.31 7.34
N HIS A 31 -5.00 4.25 6.44
CA HIS A 31 -6.25 4.35 5.68
C HIS A 31 -6.47 3.13 4.78
N ASN A 32 -5.42 2.64 4.13
CA ASN A 32 -5.54 1.49 3.21
C ASN A 32 -5.30 0.14 3.89
N GLY A 33 -5.07 0.11 5.19
CA GLY A 33 -4.94 -1.12 5.96
C GLY A 33 -3.60 -1.84 5.85
N THR A 34 -2.56 -1.16 5.36
CA THR A 34 -1.22 -1.77 5.23
C THR A 34 -0.27 -1.40 6.36
N ALA A 35 -0.67 -0.52 7.26
CA ALA A 35 0.14 -0.17 8.42
C ALA A 35 0.29 -1.38 9.35
N PRO A 36 1.49 -1.61 9.91
CA PRO A 36 1.68 -2.70 10.84
C PRO A 36 0.80 -2.53 12.09
N LEU A 37 0.24 -3.64 12.56
CA LEU A 37 -0.51 -3.65 13.81
C LEU A 37 0.45 -3.91 14.96
N PRO A 38 0.34 -3.16 16.08
CA PRO A 38 1.13 -3.46 17.27
C PRO A 38 0.82 -4.86 17.79
N VAL A 39 1.84 -5.66 18.04
CA VAL A 39 1.69 -7.05 18.47
C VAL A 39 0.99 -7.14 19.84
N TRP A 40 1.26 -6.18 20.73
CA TRP A 40 0.67 -6.11 22.06
C TRP A 40 -0.78 -5.60 22.05
N SER A 41 -1.25 -5.08 20.93
CA SER A 41 -2.62 -4.59 20.83
C SER A 41 -3.61 -5.72 20.97
N SER A 42 -4.63 -5.51 21.76
CA SER A 42 -5.72 -6.46 21.90
C SER A 42 -6.48 -6.62 20.58
N ASN A 43 -7.29 -7.67 20.50
CA ASN A 43 -8.20 -7.88 19.38
C ASN A 43 -9.07 -6.66 19.08
N LYS A 44 -9.36 -5.87 20.09
CA LYS A 44 -10.14 -4.65 19.96
C LYS A 44 -9.47 -3.61 19.05
N ALA A 45 -8.15 -3.43 19.15
CA ALA A 45 -7.40 -2.52 18.29
C ALA A 45 -7.38 -3.01 16.84
N ARG A 46 -7.25 -4.31 16.63
CA ARG A 46 -7.31 -4.92 15.29
C ARG A 46 -8.66 -4.65 14.64
N HIS A 47 -9.76 -4.81 15.38
CA HIS A 47 -11.10 -4.55 14.88
C HIS A 47 -11.27 -3.08 14.46
N ARG A 48 -10.76 -2.16 15.26
CA ARG A 48 -10.83 -0.73 14.94
C ARG A 48 -10.15 -0.42 13.62
N LEU A 49 -8.93 -0.91 13.42
CA LEU A 49 -8.18 -0.66 12.19
C LEU A 49 -8.88 -1.29 10.99
N SER A 50 -9.43 -2.49 11.13
CA SER A 50 -10.17 -3.15 10.06
C SER A 50 -11.42 -2.39 9.67
N ARG A 51 -12.13 -1.80 10.64
CA ARG A 51 -13.35 -1.04 10.39
C ARG A 51 -13.10 0.32 9.76
N THR A 52 -11.98 0.96 10.09
CA THR A 52 -11.68 2.30 9.60
C THR A 52 -10.88 2.31 8.31
N GLY A 53 -10.28 1.18 7.93
CA GLY A 53 -9.50 1.07 6.72
C GLY A 53 -10.37 0.96 5.46
N ASN A 54 -9.87 1.47 4.35
CA ASN A 54 -10.52 1.33 3.06
C ASN A 54 -10.25 -0.05 2.48
N ARG A 55 -11.24 -0.93 2.50
CA ARG A 55 -11.11 -2.31 2.04
C ARG A 55 -10.87 -2.43 0.54
N GLN A 56 -11.44 -1.54 -0.24
CA GLN A 56 -11.26 -1.54 -1.70
C GLN A 56 -9.82 -1.22 -2.05
N LEU A 57 -9.25 -0.24 -1.38
CA LEU A 57 -7.87 0.15 -1.57
C LEU A 57 -6.92 -0.96 -1.11
N ASN A 58 -7.22 -1.59 0.03
CA ASN A 58 -6.45 -2.74 0.52
C ASN A 58 -6.47 -3.90 -0.49
N ALA A 59 -7.63 -4.19 -1.04
CA ALA A 59 -7.78 -5.27 -2.03
C ALA A 59 -6.98 -4.97 -3.31
N ALA A 60 -6.96 -3.73 -3.76
CA ALA A 60 -6.15 -3.33 -4.91
C ALA A 60 -4.67 -3.54 -4.66
N LEU A 61 -4.17 -3.11 -3.50
CA LEU A 61 -2.78 -3.32 -3.10
C LEU A 61 -2.43 -4.80 -2.98
N HIS A 62 -3.36 -5.59 -2.46
CA HIS A 62 -3.18 -7.03 -2.32
C HIS A 62 -3.02 -7.71 -3.68
N ARG A 63 -3.82 -7.33 -4.66
CA ARG A 63 -3.70 -7.86 -6.03
C ARG A 63 -2.34 -7.54 -6.65
N ILE A 64 -1.88 -6.30 -6.50
CA ILE A 64 -0.57 -5.89 -6.99
C ILE A 64 0.51 -6.73 -6.32
N ALA A 65 0.44 -6.86 -5.00
CA ALA A 65 1.43 -7.62 -4.23
C ALA A 65 1.49 -9.09 -4.64
N LEU A 66 0.34 -9.74 -4.81
CA LEU A 66 0.27 -11.14 -5.26
C LEU A 66 0.91 -11.31 -6.63
N THR A 67 0.61 -10.41 -7.56
CA THR A 67 1.17 -10.45 -8.91
C THR A 67 2.69 -10.26 -8.88
N GLN A 68 3.16 -9.27 -8.12
CA GLN A 68 4.59 -9.03 -7.99
C GLN A 68 5.33 -10.19 -7.33
N ALA A 69 4.71 -10.80 -6.33
CA ALA A 69 5.30 -11.97 -5.66
C ALA A 69 5.52 -13.14 -6.61
N ARG A 70 4.69 -13.26 -7.66
CA ARG A 70 4.85 -14.30 -8.67
C ARG A 70 5.82 -13.95 -9.79
N CYS A 71 5.84 -12.69 -10.21
CA CYS A 71 6.44 -12.29 -11.49
C CYS A 71 7.56 -11.27 -11.38
N HIS A 72 7.59 -10.46 -10.33
CA HIS A 72 8.53 -9.35 -10.22
C HIS A 72 9.78 -9.76 -9.45
N PRO A 73 10.98 -9.73 -10.08
CA PRO A 73 12.20 -10.25 -9.44
C PRO A 73 12.54 -9.62 -8.10
N GLU A 74 12.41 -8.30 -7.97
CA GLU A 74 12.71 -7.60 -6.72
C GLU A 74 11.76 -8.02 -5.59
N ALA A 75 10.47 -8.15 -5.90
CA ALA A 75 9.48 -8.59 -4.93
C ALA A 75 9.73 -10.04 -4.52
N LYS A 76 10.05 -10.91 -5.46
CA LYS A 76 10.37 -12.31 -5.19
C LYS A 76 11.59 -12.42 -4.27
N THR A 77 12.63 -11.64 -4.53
CA THR A 77 13.84 -11.62 -3.71
C THR A 77 13.54 -11.14 -2.29
N MET A 78 12.75 -10.08 -2.16
CA MET A 78 12.37 -9.54 -0.86
C MET A 78 11.57 -10.56 -0.03
N ILE A 79 10.61 -11.22 -0.65
CA ILE A 79 9.80 -12.24 0.02
C ILE A 79 10.65 -13.42 0.45
N ALA A 80 11.55 -13.89 -0.43
CA ALA A 80 12.45 -15.01 -0.10
C ALA A 80 13.34 -14.66 1.10
N ARG A 81 13.86 -13.44 1.13
CA ARG A 81 14.70 -12.96 2.24
C ARG A 81 13.92 -12.91 3.55
N ARG A 82 12.70 -12.38 3.52
CA ARG A 82 11.85 -12.30 4.70
C ARG A 82 11.52 -13.70 5.24
N ARG A 83 11.21 -14.62 4.36
CA ARG A 83 10.91 -15.99 4.75
C ARG A 83 12.13 -16.71 5.32
N ALA A 84 13.30 -16.47 4.76
CA ALA A 84 14.57 -17.01 5.28
C ALA A 84 14.86 -16.51 6.71
N ASN A 85 14.38 -15.31 7.04
CA ASN A 85 14.54 -14.71 8.37
C ASN A 85 13.44 -15.11 9.36
N GLY A 86 12.56 -16.03 8.98
CA GLY A 86 11.54 -16.58 9.86
C GLY A 86 10.12 -16.08 9.66
N ASP A 87 9.90 -15.11 8.76
CA ASP A 87 8.55 -14.61 8.47
C ASP A 87 7.73 -15.67 7.73
N GLY A 88 6.46 -15.75 8.05
CA GLY A 88 5.52 -16.53 7.25
C GLY A 88 5.24 -15.86 5.91
N GLY A 89 4.64 -16.60 4.98
CA GLY A 89 4.30 -16.07 3.65
C GLY A 89 3.38 -14.85 3.71
N MET A 90 2.39 -14.87 4.60
CA MET A 90 1.46 -13.76 4.77
C MET A 90 2.15 -12.53 5.37
N GLU A 91 3.07 -12.73 6.29
CA GLU A 91 3.84 -11.63 6.88
C GLU A 91 4.72 -10.95 5.84
N ALA A 92 5.41 -11.75 5.02
CA ALA A 92 6.23 -11.24 3.94
C ALA A 92 5.38 -10.43 2.94
N LEU A 93 4.19 -10.91 2.63
CA LEU A 93 3.26 -10.22 1.73
C LEU A 93 2.78 -8.90 2.32
N ARG A 94 2.54 -8.84 3.62
CA ARG A 94 2.17 -7.59 4.31
C ARG A 94 3.28 -6.55 4.21
N VAL A 95 4.52 -6.95 4.34
CA VAL A 95 5.66 -6.05 4.17
C VAL A 95 5.70 -5.50 2.74
N LEU A 96 5.46 -6.36 1.75
CA LEU A 96 5.39 -5.92 0.36
C LEU A 96 4.25 -4.93 0.14
N LYS A 97 3.07 -5.21 0.67
CA LYS A 97 1.92 -4.30 0.58
C LYS A 97 2.23 -2.93 1.19
N ARG A 98 2.92 -2.91 2.32
CA ARG A 98 3.33 -1.66 2.96
C ARG A 98 4.28 -0.87 2.07
N ARG A 99 5.25 -1.52 1.46
CA ARG A 99 6.15 -0.88 0.49
C ARG A 99 5.40 -0.31 -0.69
N LEU A 100 4.43 -1.05 -1.22
CA LEU A 100 3.61 -0.59 -2.33
C LEU A 100 2.80 0.64 -1.95
N SER A 101 2.25 0.67 -0.74
CA SER A 101 1.56 1.85 -0.22
C SER A 101 2.45 3.07 -0.23
N ASP A 102 3.69 2.94 0.24
CA ASP A 102 4.64 4.05 0.28
C ASP A 102 5.02 4.53 -1.12
N VAL A 103 5.20 3.61 -2.06
CA VAL A 103 5.51 3.95 -3.46
C VAL A 103 4.34 4.70 -4.10
N ILE A 104 3.12 4.24 -3.88
CA ILE A 104 1.91 4.87 -4.42
C ILE A 104 1.72 6.26 -3.81
N TYR A 105 1.87 6.39 -2.50
CA TYR A 105 1.78 7.69 -1.83
C TYR A 105 2.74 8.69 -2.45
N ARG A 106 3.99 8.29 -2.62
CA ARG A 106 5.03 9.14 -3.18
C ARG A 106 4.74 9.53 -4.62
N ALA A 107 4.30 8.58 -5.44
CA ALA A 107 3.96 8.82 -6.84
C ALA A 107 2.79 9.79 -6.98
N LEU A 108 1.72 9.59 -6.21
CA LEU A 108 0.55 10.48 -6.25
C LEU A 108 0.87 11.87 -5.74
N HIS A 109 1.71 11.98 -4.73
CA HIS A 109 2.14 13.26 -4.19
C HIS A 109 2.97 14.04 -5.21
N THR A 110 3.88 13.34 -5.90
CA THR A 110 4.70 13.94 -6.95
C THR A 110 3.82 14.42 -8.12
N ASP A 111 2.82 13.64 -8.53
CA ASP A 111 1.89 14.03 -9.58
C ASP A 111 1.10 15.29 -9.20
N LEU A 112 0.64 15.37 -7.95
CA LEU A 112 -0.08 16.55 -7.46
C LEU A 112 0.81 17.79 -7.50
N GLN A 113 2.05 17.69 -7.05
CA GLN A 113 3.01 18.78 -7.08
C GLN A 113 3.27 19.27 -8.51
N SER A 114 3.43 18.35 -9.44
CA SER A 114 3.62 18.67 -10.85
C SER A 114 2.44 19.43 -11.43
N LYS A 115 1.22 19.01 -11.11
CA LYS A 115 0.00 19.70 -11.55
C LYS A 115 -0.10 21.11 -10.98
N VAL A 116 0.25 21.31 -9.74
CA VAL A 116 0.25 22.62 -9.09
C VAL A 116 1.27 23.54 -9.77
N ILE A 117 2.48 23.08 -10.02
CA ILE A 117 3.52 23.85 -10.71
C ILE A 117 3.08 24.22 -12.11
N ASN A 118 2.51 23.30 -12.87
CA ASN A 118 2.04 23.55 -14.23
C ASN A 118 0.88 24.56 -14.25
N ALA A 119 -0.02 24.49 -13.28
CA ALA A 119 -1.13 25.43 -13.17
C ALA A 119 -0.66 26.85 -12.79
N ALA A 120 0.44 26.95 -12.06
CA ALA A 120 1.02 28.24 -11.67
C ALA A 120 1.85 28.90 -12.78
N ALA A 121 2.30 28.09 -13.74
CA ALA A 121 3.04 28.59 -14.89
C ALA A 121 2.10 29.17 -15.95
#